data_180c545e8f3f73ca613af6d1c2204802
#
_entry.id   180c545e8f3f73ca613af6d1c2204802
#
_cell.length_a   1.000
_cell.length_b   1.000
_cell.length_c   1.000
_cell.angle_alpha   90.00
_cell.angle_beta   90.00
_cell.angle_gamma   90.00
#
_symmetry.space_group_name_H-M   'P 1'
#
loop_
_entity.id
_entity.type
_entity.pdbx_description
1 polymer ?
#
loop_
_entity_poly.entity_id
_entity_poly.type
_entity_poly.pdbx_seq_one_letter_code
_entity_poly.pdbx_strand_id
1 'polypeptide(L)'
;MAKKEKKDVMEIIESPEALQQEVSKVTGFFEKNKSTTLGAGVALIALVAGFFGYQWYKTSQDVEGEKKLYKAVYAFESDSLSAAAKEMAKISDEFGGNTQNLSDLYLGITLLKQGKYDQAIEKLKNFSSADLLVQARAYSLIGDAYAEKKSFGEAIDYYQKAAEYKPNKFFTPTYLLKLALAFEANKQGKEALDAYSQITDKFPESAESIPAKKYKALIESSISE
;
A
#
# COMPACT_ATOMS: atom_id res chain seq x y z
N MET A 1 -26.79 33.70 5.05
CA MET A 1 -26.63 33.51 6.51
C MET A 1 -25.19 33.83 6.98
N ALA A 2 -24.14 33.27 6.44
CA ALA A 2 -22.75 33.52 6.90
C ALA A 2 -22.23 34.97 6.87
N LYS A 3 -22.82 35.85 6.01
CA LYS A 3 -22.40 37.26 5.90
C LYS A 3 -23.02 38.15 6.98
N LYS A 4 -24.17 37.74 7.55
CA LYS A 4 -24.85 38.42 8.65
C LYS A 4 -24.17 38.07 9.97
N GLU A 5 -23.85 36.80 10.20
CA GLU A 5 -23.10 36.35 11.41
C GLU A 5 -21.72 37.00 11.55
N LYS A 6 -20.96 37.17 10.44
CA LYS A 6 -19.66 37.87 10.48
C LYS A 6 -19.77 39.35 10.84
N LYS A 7 -20.88 40.01 10.46
CA LYS A 7 -21.08 41.42 10.77
C LYS A 7 -21.44 41.59 12.25
N ASP A 8 -22.28 40.71 12.80
CA ASP A 8 -22.66 40.68 14.21
C ASP A 8 -21.45 40.41 15.13
N VAL A 9 -20.54 39.49 14.75
CA VAL A 9 -19.30 39.17 15.49
C VAL A 9 -18.31 40.35 15.47
N MET A 10 -18.18 41.07 14.35
CA MET A 10 -17.32 42.25 14.25
C MET A 10 -17.83 43.41 15.08
N GLU A 11 -19.15 43.64 15.11
CA GLU A 11 -19.79 44.69 15.89
C GLU A 11 -19.65 44.45 17.41
N ILE A 12 -19.66 43.18 17.84
CA ILE A 12 -19.42 42.79 19.24
C ILE A 12 -17.97 43.05 19.68
N ILE A 13 -16.99 42.88 18.77
CA ILE A 13 -15.58 43.11 19.08
C ILE A 13 -15.22 44.58 19.15
N GLU A 14 -15.94 45.45 18.42
CA GLU A 14 -15.66 46.88 18.33
C GLU A 14 -16.28 47.73 19.46
N SER A 15 -17.26 47.19 20.21
CA SER A 15 -17.89 47.90 21.32
C SER A 15 -17.58 47.28 22.69
N PRO A 16 -16.88 47.98 23.59
CA PRO A 16 -16.55 47.48 24.93
C PRO A 16 -17.76 47.02 25.74
N GLU A 17 -18.89 47.72 25.54
CA GLU A 17 -20.14 47.40 26.25
C GLU A 17 -20.78 46.09 25.74
N ALA A 18 -20.78 45.84 24.44
CA ALA A 18 -21.28 44.61 23.87
C ALA A 18 -20.42 43.40 24.28
N LEU A 19 -19.11 43.56 24.31
CA LEU A 19 -18.16 42.57 24.84
C LEU A 19 -18.45 42.26 26.31
N GLN A 20 -18.67 43.28 27.14
CA GLN A 20 -18.99 43.11 28.56
C GLN A 20 -20.32 42.38 28.79
N GLN A 21 -21.32 42.62 27.95
CA GLN A 21 -22.61 41.91 28.01
C GLN A 21 -22.44 40.41 27.60
N GLU A 22 -21.72 40.13 26.57
CA GLU A 22 -21.48 38.74 26.15
C GLU A 22 -20.62 37.97 27.17
N VAL A 23 -19.56 38.60 27.68
CA VAL A 23 -18.75 38.02 28.77
C VAL A 23 -19.59 37.74 30.01
N SER A 24 -20.52 38.66 30.39
CA SER A 24 -21.39 38.46 31.54
C SER A 24 -22.42 37.33 31.33
N LYS A 25 -22.93 37.12 30.13
CA LYS A 25 -23.79 35.98 29.79
C LYS A 25 -23.02 34.65 29.89
N VAL A 26 -21.80 34.62 29.36
CA VAL A 26 -20.94 33.45 29.42
C VAL A 26 -20.57 33.14 30.87
N THR A 27 -20.11 34.11 31.64
CA THR A 27 -19.76 33.92 33.06
C THR A 27 -20.97 33.50 33.89
N GLY A 28 -22.14 34.10 33.66
CA GLY A 28 -23.38 33.72 34.34
C GLY A 28 -23.83 32.29 34.01
N PHE A 29 -23.62 31.84 32.77
CA PHE A 29 -23.86 30.44 32.40
C PHE A 29 -22.92 29.48 33.15
N PHE A 30 -21.62 29.82 33.22
CA PHE A 30 -20.62 29.01 33.94
C PHE A 30 -20.91 28.99 35.46
N GLU A 31 -21.32 30.12 36.07
CA GLU A 31 -21.66 30.17 37.48
C GLU A 31 -22.89 29.35 37.81
N LYS A 32 -23.92 29.40 36.96
CA LYS A 32 -25.18 28.67 37.15
C LYS A 32 -25.01 27.15 36.96
N ASN A 33 -24.05 26.74 36.11
CA ASN A 33 -23.84 25.34 35.74
C ASN A 33 -22.45 24.83 36.15
N LYS A 34 -21.89 25.28 37.24
CA LYS A 34 -20.51 24.98 37.69
C LYS A 34 -20.13 23.50 37.62
N SER A 35 -20.99 22.63 38.13
CA SER A 35 -20.69 21.19 38.16
C SER A 35 -20.72 20.57 36.75
N THR A 36 -21.64 20.98 35.89
CA THR A 36 -21.77 20.49 34.51
C THR A 36 -20.63 20.97 33.65
N THR A 37 -20.24 22.26 33.76
CA THR A 37 -19.12 22.82 33.00
C THR A 37 -17.77 22.26 33.46
N LEU A 38 -17.59 22.06 34.77
CA LEU A 38 -16.41 21.39 35.31
C LEU A 38 -16.33 19.95 34.79
N GLY A 39 -17.45 19.19 34.84
CA GLY A 39 -17.54 17.84 34.32
C GLY A 39 -17.24 17.77 32.83
N ALA A 40 -17.78 18.68 32.02
CA ALA A 40 -17.50 18.77 30.59
C ALA A 40 -16.02 19.11 30.32
N GLY A 41 -15.44 20.03 31.11
CA GLY A 41 -13.99 20.34 31.01
C GLY A 41 -13.10 19.17 31.35
N VAL A 42 -13.39 18.42 32.40
CA VAL A 42 -12.65 17.19 32.77
C VAL A 42 -12.80 16.14 31.70
N ALA A 43 -14.01 15.93 31.14
CA ALA A 43 -14.23 14.99 30.06
C ALA A 43 -13.44 15.34 28.79
N LEU A 44 -13.39 16.64 28.43
CA LEU A 44 -12.61 17.12 27.31
C LEU A 44 -11.09 16.87 27.51
N ILE A 45 -10.58 17.18 28.70
CA ILE A 45 -9.17 16.93 29.04
C ILE A 45 -8.86 15.44 28.98
N ALA A 46 -9.75 14.57 29.48
CA ALA A 46 -9.58 13.13 29.42
C ALA A 46 -9.56 12.61 27.97
N LEU A 47 -10.43 13.13 27.09
CA LEU A 47 -10.43 12.80 25.67
C LEU A 47 -9.14 13.24 24.98
N VAL A 48 -8.68 14.46 25.25
CA VAL A 48 -7.44 14.98 24.68
C VAL A 48 -6.22 14.16 25.19
N ALA A 49 -6.16 13.90 26.49
CA ALA A 49 -5.09 13.09 27.08
C ALA A 49 -5.12 11.65 26.53
N GLY A 50 -6.30 11.05 26.39
CA GLY A 50 -6.48 9.73 25.77
C GLY A 50 -6.03 9.72 24.31
N PHE A 51 -6.37 10.74 23.52
CA PHE A 51 -5.93 10.87 22.14
C PHE A 51 -4.40 10.97 22.03
N PHE A 52 -3.76 11.85 22.80
CA PHE A 52 -2.30 11.98 22.79
C PHE A 52 -1.59 10.76 23.35
N GLY A 53 -2.14 10.12 24.39
CA GLY A 53 -1.63 8.87 24.94
C GLY A 53 -1.68 7.74 23.91
N TYR A 54 -2.79 7.63 23.18
CA TYR A 54 -2.94 6.66 22.09
C TYR A 54 -1.97 6.95 20.93
N GLN A 55 -1.84 8.21 20.53
CA GLN A 55 -0.89 8.62 19.48
C GLN A 55 0.56 8.31 19.88
N TRP A 56 0.94 8.62 21.11
CA TRP A 56 2.27 8.30 21.63
C TRP A 56 2.53 6.80 21.65
N TYR A 57 1.56 6.01 22.15
CA TYR A 57 1.66 4.54 22.15
C TYR A 57 1.83 4.00 20.73
N LYS A 58 1.00 4.44 19.80
CA LYS A 58 1.07 4.03 18.39
C LYS A 58 2.42 4.37 17.76
N THR A 59 2.89 5.61 17.93
CA THR A 59 4.21 6.04 17.40
C THR A 59 5.36 5.23 18.01
N SER A 60 5.29 4.92 19.32
CA SER A 60 6.30 4.10 19.98
C SER A 60 6.33 2.67 19.43
N GLN A 61 5.16 2.08 19.17
CA GLN A 61 5.04 0.77 18.51
C GLN A 61 5.61 0.78 17.09
N ASP A 62 5.29 1.82 16.30
CA ASP A 62 5.79 1.97 14.93
C ASP A 62 7.33 2.01 14.92
N VAL A 63 7.96 2.82 15.78
CA VAL A 63 9.43 2.93 15.87
C VAL A 63 10.08 1.61 16.30
N GLU A 64 9.49 0.89 17.26
CA GLU A 64 10.01 -0.42 17.68
C GLU A 64 9.88 -1.46 16.57
N GLY A 65 8.71 -1.50 15.94
CA GLY A 65 8.42 -2.39 14.81
C GLY A 65 9.37 -2.15 13.64
N GLU A 66 9.63 -0.91 13.27
CA GLU A 66 10.58 -0.55 12.21
C GLU A 66 12.01 -1.02 12.54
N LYS A 67 12.47 -0.88 13.78
CA LYS A 67 13.79 -1.38 14.19
C LYS A 67 13.90 -2.90 14.08
N LYS A 68 12.85 -3.64 14.47
CA LYS A 68 12.80 -5.10 14.30
C LYS A 68 12.78 -5.47 12.82
N LEU A 69 11.96 -4.79 12.02
CA LEU A 69 11.85 -5.01 10.58
C LEU A 69 13.19 -4.78 9.88
N TYR A 70 13.92 -3.73 10.23
CA TYR A 70 15.24 -3.44 9.67
C TYR A 70 16.23 -4.61 9.88
N LYS A 71 16.23 -5.22 11.05
CA LYS A 71 17.06 -6.40 11.33
C LYS A 71 16.63 -7.62 10.51
N ALA A 72 15.32 -7.82 10.35
CA ALA A 72 14.80 -8.91 9.56
C ALA A 72 15.11 -8.73 8.06
N VAL A 73 15.03 -7.50 7.54
CA VAL A 73 15.44 -7.15 6.18
C VAL A 73 16.95 -7.36 5.98
N TYR A 74 17.78 -6.98 6.94
CA TYR A 74 19.21 -7.26 6.87
C TYR A 74 19.53 -8.77 6.82
N ALA A 75 18.80 -9.59 7.59
CA ALA A 75 18.92 -11.05 7.51
C ALA A 75 18.50 -11.58 6.11
N PHE A 76 17.46 -10.99 5.50
CA PHE A 76 17.04 -11.30 4.14
C PHE A 76 18.11 -10.94 3.10
N GLU A 77 18.70 -9.76 3.21
CA GLU A 77 19.77 -9.29 2.31
C GLU A 77 21.06 -10.13 2.46
N SER A 78 21.30 -10.66 3.65
CA SER A 78 22.40 -11.60 3.94
C SER A 78 22.08 -13.06 3.57
N ASP A 79 21.03 -13.30 2.78
CA ASP A 79 20.54 -14.61 2.33
C ASP A 79 20.17 -15.59 3.46
N SER A 80 19.99 -15.08 4.69
CA SER A 80 19.53 -15.85 5.84
C SER A 80 18.00 -16.00 5.83
N LEU A 81 17.46 -16.58 4.73
CA LEU A 81 16.02 -16.59 4.44
C LEU A 81 15.15 -17.19 5.54
N SER A 82 15.63 -18.24 6.23
CA SER A 82 14.87 -18.89 7.31
C SER A 82 14.76 -18.01 8.55
N ALA A 83 15.83 -17.30 8.92
CA ALA A 83 15.84 -16.36 10.03
C ALA A 83 14.98 -15.13 9.69
N ALA A 84 15.14 -14.59 8.47
CA ALA A 84 14.36 -13.47 7.99
C ALA A 84 12.85 -13.77 8.01
N ALA A 85 12.43 -14.91 7.46
CA ALA A 85 11.02 -15.31 7.46
C ALA A 85 10.44 -15.43 8.87
N LYS A 86 11.19 -16.03 9.80
CA LYS A 86 10.76 -16.19 11.19
C LYS A 86 10.57 -14.85 11.91
N GLU A 87 11.51 -13.92 11.75
CA GLU A 87 11.42 -12.62 12.39
C GLU A 87 10.34 -11.75 11.72
N MET A 88 10.22 -11.77 10.39
CA MET A 88 9.16 -11.05 9.67
C MET A 88 7.77 -11.56 10.04
N ALA A 89 7.58 -12.89 10.19
CA ALA A 89 6.30 -13.44 10.64
C ALA A 89 5.91 -12.92 12.02
N LYS A 90 6.86 -12.90 12.99
CA LYS A 90 6.59 -12.33 14.31
C LYS A 90 6.22 -10.84 14.24
N ILE A 91 6.93 -10.07 13.41
CA ILE A 91 6.66 -8.64 13.25
C ILE A 91 5.26 -8.44 12.64
N SER A 92 4.89 -9.24 11.63
CA SER A 92 3.56 -9.20 11.04
C SER A 92 2.44 -9.50 12.05
N ASP A 93 2.70 -10.36 13.04
CA ASP A 93 1.74 -10.73 14.08
C ASP A 93 1.71 -9.75 15.26
N GLU A 94 2.86 -9.17 15.63
CA GLU A 94 3.01 -8.29 16.82
C GLU A 94 2.64 -6.83 16.53
N PHE A 95 2.86 -6.34 15.31
CA PHE A 95 2.71 -4.94 14.95
C PHE A 95 1.57 -4.76 13.94
N GLY A 96 1.02 -3.54 13.90
CA GLY A 96 0.00 -3.13 12.94
C GLY A 96 0.50 -2.09 11.94
N GLY A 97 -0.42 -1.57 11.13
CA GLY A 97 -0.15 -0.43 10.25
C GLY A 97 0.93 -0.66 9.20
N ASN A 98 1.81 0.33 9.04
CA ASN A 98 2.85 0.28 8.02
C ASN A 98 3.90 -0.81 8.28
N THR A 99 4.25 -1.05 9.53
CA THR A 99 5.23 -2.09 9.91
C THR A 99 4.75 -3.48 9.52
N GLN A 100 3.49 -3.82 9.84
CA GLN A 100 2.87 -5.08 9.42
C GLN A 100 2.84 -5.19 7.90
N ASN A 101 2.37 -4.13 7.23
CA ASN A 101 2.23 -4.10 5.79
C ASN A 101 3.58 -4.36 5.06
N LEU A 102 4.65 -3.71 5.49
CA LEU A 102 6.00 -3.94 4.95
C LEU A 102 6.54 -5.33 5.34
N SER A 103 6.25 -5.79 6.55
CA SER A 103 6.64 -7.14 6.99
C SER A 103 6.00 -8.21 6.12
N ASP A 104 4.71 -8.07 5.79
CA ASP A 104 4.00 -8.99 4.89
C ASP A 104 4.59 -8.99 3.48
N LEU A 105 5.01 -7.83 2.96
CA LEU A 105 5.71 -7.76 1.67
C LEU A 105 7.02 -8.55 1.68
N TYR A 106 7.91 -8.23 2.64
CA TYR A 106 9.22 -8.88 2.72
C TYR A 106 9.12 -10.37 3.07
N LEU A 107 8.16 -10.73 3.94
CA LEU A 107 7.86 -12.12 4.26
C LEU A 107 7.40 -12.88 3.02
N GLY A 108 6.48 -12.30 2.25
CA GLY A 108 6.00 -12.88 1.00
C GLY A 108 7.12 -13.10 -0.02
N ILE A 109 8.02 -12.11 -0.18
CA ILE A 109 9.22 -12.25 -1.03
C ILE A 109 10.14 -13.36 -0.52
N THR A 110 10.36 -13.42 0.80
CA THR A 110 11.21 -14.43 1.43
C THR A 110 10.65 -15.84 1.23
N LEU A 111 9.35 -16.00 1.42
CA LEU A 111 8.65 -17.27 1.22
C LEU A 111 8.66 -17.72 -0.24
N LEU A 112 8.52 -16.77 -1.18
CA LEU A 112 8.66 -17.03 -2.61
C LEU A 112 10.05 -17.61 -2.94
N LYS A 113 11.10 -16.98 -2.43
CA LYS A 113 12.49 -17.48 -2.58
C LYS A 113 12.70 -18.87 -1.94
N GLN A 114 11.94 -19.21 -0.91
CA GLN A 114 11.97 -20.52 -0.28
C GLN A 114 11.11 -21.58 -1.01
N GLY A 115 10.42 -21.24 -2.09
CA GLY A 115 9.49 -22.13 -2.79
C GLY A 115 8.17 -22.38 -2.04
N LYS A 116 7.86 -21.59 -1.02
CA LYS A 116 6.63 -21.67 -0.23
C LYS A 116 5.53 -20.80 -0.85
N TYR A 117 5.13 -21.16 -2.07
CA TYR A 117 4.32 -20.30 -2.93
C TYR A 117 2.96 -19.93 -2.35
N ASP A 118 2.23 -20.87 -1.72
CA ASP A 118 0.92 -20.58 -1.15
C ASP A 118 0.99 -19.55 0.00
N GLN A 119 1.98 -19.71 0.88
CA GLN A 119 2.21 -18.77 1.97
C GLN A 119 2.69 -17.41 1.43
N ALA A 120 3.53 -17.40 0.40
CA ALA A 120 3.98 -16.17 -0.25
C ALA A 120 2.80 -15.39 -0.84
N ILE A 121 1.88 -16.07 -1.55
CA ILE A 121 0.68 -15.47 -2.12
C ILE A 121 -0.19 -14.85 -1.03
N GLU A 122 -0.41 -15.55 0.07
CA GLU A 122 -1.20 -15.05 1.20
C GLU A 122 -0.61 -13.74 1.74
N LYS A 123 0.67 -13.72 2.05
CA LYS A 123 1.35 -12.54 2.61
C LYS A 123 1.42 -11.38 1.61
N LEU A 124 1.72 -11.64 0.35
CA LEU A 124 1.74 -10.61 -0.68
C LEU A 124 0.34 -10.01 -0.96
N LYS A 125 -0.74 -10.77 -0.79
CA LYS A 125 -2.11 -10.27 -0.91
C LYS A 125 -2.52 -9.35 0.24
N ASN A 126 -1.94 -9.51 1.42
CA ASN A 126 -2.18 -8.62 2.56
C ASN A 126 -1.49 -7.26 2.37
N PHE A 127 -0.45 -7.20 1.55
CA PHE A 127 0.27 -5.96 1.27
C PHE A 127 -0.54 -5.02 0.37
N SER A 128 -0.50 -3.72 0.70
CA SER A 128 -1.08 -2.67 -0.13
C SER A 128 -0.23 -1.40 -0.09
N SER A 129 -0.10 -0.72 -1.23
CA SER A 129 0.63 0.54 -1.34
C SER A 129 0.01 1.46 -2.38
N ALA A 130 0.04 2.77 -2.11
CA ALA A 130 -0.27 3.79 -3.11
C ALA A 130 0.93 4.07 -4.05
N ASP A 131 2.11 3.59 -3.70
CA ASP A 131 3.32 3.71 -4.53
C ASP A 131 3.18 2.85 -5.78
N LEU A 132 3.45 3.48 -6.93
CA LEU A 132 3.27 2.85 -8.25
C LEU A 132 4.23 1.68 -8.49
N LEU A 133 5.45 1.76 -7.93
CA LEU A 133 6.47 0.73 -8.17
C LEU A 133 6.25 -0.47 -7.25
N VAL A 134 6.02 -0.21 -5.99
CA VAL A 134 5.95 -1.26 -4.97
C VAL A 134 4.67 -2.08 -5.12
N GLN A 135 3.53 -1.43 -5.40
CA GLN A 135 2.26 -2.15 -5.60
C GLN A 135 2.26 -3.00 -6.88
N ALA A 136 2.72 -2.45 -8.00
CA ALA A 136 2.83 -3.21 -9.24
C ALA A 136 3.79 -4.41 -9.08
N ARG A 137 4.91 -4.20 -8.36
CA ARG A 137 5.86 -5.29 -8.06
C ARG A 137 5.22 -6.36 -7.19
N ALA A 138 4.42 -6.01 -6.18
CA ALA A 138 3.71 -6.98 -5.36
C ALA A 138 2.76 -7.85 -6.19
N TYR A 139 1.99 -7.24 -7.10
CA TYR A 139 1.18 -8.01 -8.06
C TYR A 139 2.02 -8.94 -8.93
N SER A 140 3.14 -8.45 -9.48
CA SER A 140 4.05 -9.29 -10.29
C SER A 140 4.60 -10.48 -9.49
N LEU A 141 4.97 -10.29 -8.22
CA LEU A 141 5.46 -11.36 -7.35
C LEU A 141 4.37 -12.41 -7.03
N ILE A 142 3.13 -11.99 -6.89
CA ILE A 142 2.00 -12.93 -6.76
C ILE A 142 1.85 -13.73 -8.05
N GLY A 143 1.96 -13.07 -9.21
CA GLY A 143 1.98 -13.72 -10.52
C GLY A 143 3.11 -14.74 -10.63
N ASP A 144 4.33 -14.37 -10.16
CA ASP A 144 5.49 -15.28 -10.14
C ASP A 144 5.19 -16.54 -9.30
N ALA A 145 4.61 -16.37 -8.11
CA ALA A 145 4.24 -17.48 -7.25
C ALA A 145 3.21 -18.43 -7.89
N TYR A 146 2.21 -17.88 -8.59
CA TYR A 146 1.25 -18.69 -9.33
C TYR A 146 1.86 -19.39 -10.54
N ALA A 147 2.77 -18.72 -11.27
CA ALA A 147 3.49 -19.31 -12.40
C ALA A 147 4.36 -20.50 -11.96
N GLU A 148 5.08 -20.38 -10.84
CA GLU A 148 5.86 -21.48 -10.24
C GLU A 148 4.97 -22.67 -9.84
N LYS A 149 3.74 -22.42 -9.43
CA LYS A 149 2.72 -23.45 -9.18
C LYS A 149 2.10 -24.01 -10.47
N LYS A 150 2.47 -23.49 -11.64
CA LYS A 150 1.83 -23.77 -12.93
C LYS A 150 0.34 -23.41 -13.01
N SER A 151 -0.11 -22.54 -12.13
CA SER A 151 -1.45 -21.92 -12.12
C SER A 151 -1.43 -20.71 -13.06
N PHE A 152 -1.32 -20.96 -14.35
CA PHE A 152 -1.05 -19.89 -15.33
C PHE A 152 -2.24 -18.92 -15.51
N GLY A 153 -3.46 -19.36 -15.29
CA GLY A 153 -4.63 -18.49 -15.31
C GLY A 153 -4.53 -17.37 -14.26
N GLU A 154 -4.26 -17.75 -13.02
CA GLU A 154 -4.08 -16.78 -11.92
C GLU A 154 -2.81 -15.94 -12.10
N ALA A 155 -1.74 -16.52 -12.66
CA ALA A 155 -0.53 -15.77 -12.99
C ALA A 155 -0.82 -14.65 -13.99
N ILE A 156 -1.59 -14.93 -15.05
CA ILE A 156 -2.05 -13.97 -16.05
C ILE A 156 -2.79 -12.81 -15.38
N ASP A 157 -3.77 -13.10 -14.53
CA ASP A 157 -4.57 -12.08 -13.84
C ASP A 157 -3.68 -11.11 -13.03
N TYR A 158 -2.67 -11.66 -12.33
CA TYR A 158 -1.79 -10.84 -11.50
C TYR A 158 -0.73 -10.09 -12.31
N TYR A 159 -0.19 -10.66 -13.38
CA TYR A 159 0.72 -9.93 -14.28
C TYR A 159 -0.02 -8.82 -15.04
N GLN A 160 -1.26 -9.05 -15.42
CA GLN A 160 -2.09 -8.01 -16.02
C GLN A 160 -2.32 -6.86 -15.02
N LYS A 161 -2.71 -7.15 -13.76
CA LYS A 161 -2.82 -6.14 -12.70
C LYS A 161 -1.50 -5.36 -12.53
N ALA A 162 -0.35 -6.02 -12.59
CA ALA A 162 0.95 -5.37 -12.49
C ALA A 162 1.22 -4.43 -13.66
N ALA A 163 0.90 -4.86 -14.89
CA ALA A 163 1.11 -4.06 -16.10
C ALA A 163 0.17 -2.84 -16.20
N GLU A 164 -1.06 -2.98 -15.68
CA GLU A 164 -2.09 -1.94 -15.71
C GLU A 164 -2.01 -0.97 -14.53
N TYR A 165 -1.30 -1.32 -13.44
CA TYR A 165 -1.18 -0.45 -12.28
C TYR A 165 -0.23 0.71 -12.54
N LYS A 166 -0.78 1.90 -12.81
CA LYS A 166 -0.02 3.13 -13.10
C LYS A 166 1.12 2.89 -14.13
N PRO A 167 0.79 2.56 -15.37
CA PRO A 167 1.76 2.13 -16.38
C PRO A 167 2.87 3.15 -16.59
N ASN A 168 4.11 2.66 -16.79
CA ASN A 168 5.28 3.48 -17.03
C ASN A 168 6.30 2.77 -17.93
N LYS A 169 7.20 3.53 -18.54
CA LYS A 169 8.17 3.02 -19.51
C LYS A 169 9.28 2.14 -18.91
N PHE A 170 9.46 2.14 -17.59
CA PHE A 170 10.56 1.40 -16.96
C PHE A 170 10.16 0.01 -16.52
N PHE A 171 8.96 -0.18 -15.98
CA PHE A 171 8.55 -1.44 -15.37
C PHE A 171 7.42 -2.15 -16.11
N THR A 172 6.54 -1.40 -16.79
CA THR A 172 5.43 -2.00 -17.55
C THR A 172 5.90 -3.01 -18.60
N PRO A 173 6.99 -2.77 -19.37
CA PRO A 173 7.49 -3.77 -20.33
C PRO A 173 7.85 -5.11 -19.69
N THR A 174 8.45 -5.10 -18.50
CA THR A 174 8.79 -6.32 -17.75
C THR A 174 7.53 -7.11 -17.37
N TYR A 175 6.47 -6.41 -16.90
CA TYR A 175 5.23 -7.08 -16.53
C TYR A 175 4.47 -7.61 -17.74
N LEU A 176 4.48 -6.87 -18.86
CA LEU A 176 3.92 -7.33 -20.13
C LEU A 176 4.67 -8.56 -20.69
N LEU A 177 6.00 -8.62 -20.53
CA LEU A 177 6.78 -9.79 -20.93
C LEU A 177 6.39 -11.02 -20.11
N LYS A 178 6.27 -10.89 -18.79
CA LYS A 178 5.81 -11.98 -17.92
C LYS A 178 4.38 -12.41 -18.25
N LEU A 179 3.50 -11.44 -18.54
CA LEU A 179 2.13 -11.70 -18.98
C LEU A 179 2.10 -12.51 -20.27
N ALA A 180 2.90 -12.11 -21.28
CA ALA A 180 2.98 -12.82 -22.54
C ALA A 180 3.48 -14.27 -22.37
N LEU A 181 4.53 -14.46 -21.58
CA LEU A 181 5.05 -15.81 -21.26
C LEU A 181 4.03 -16.66 -20.51
N ALA A 182 3.24 -16.07 -19.62
CA ALA A 182 2.16 -16.78 -18.93
C ALA A 182 1.02 -17.16 -19.89
N PHE A 183 0.67 -16.31 -20.84
CA PHE A 183 -0.29 -16.63 -21.91
C PHE A 183 0.22 -17.80 -22.77
N GLU A 184 1.50 -17.81 -23.17
CA GLU A 184 2.09 -18.93 -23.89
C GLU A 184 2.00 -20.24 -23.10
N ALA A 185 2.40 -20.20 -21.83
CA ALA A 185 2.34 -21.36 -20.94
C ALA A 185 0.89 -21.88 -20.75
N ASN A 186 -0.09 -20.98 -20.84
CA ASN A 186 -1.52 -21.30 -20.80
C ASN A 186 -2.13 -21.62 -22.15
N LYS A 187 -1.30 -21.75 -23.22
CA LYS A 187 -1.71 -22.05 -24.61
C LYS A 187 -2.62 -20.98 -25.25
N GLN A 188 -2.49 -19.76 -24.82
CA GLN A 188 -3.24 -18.59 -25.31
C GLN A 188 -2.33 -17.76 -26.24
N GLY A 189 -1.99 -18.33 -27.39
CA GLY A 189 -1.01 -17.74 -28.32
C GLY A 189 -1.41 -16.40 -28.90
N LYS A 190 -2.71 -16.14 -29.12
CA LYS A 190 -3.19 -14.86 -29.63
C LYS A 190 -2.99 -13.74 -28.60
N GLU A 191 -3.35 -14.01 -27.36
CA GLU A 191 -3.18 -13.07 -26.24
C GLU A 191 -1.71 -12.82 -25.95
N ALA A 192 -0.85 -13.84 -26.11
CA ALA A 192 0.60 -13.68 -26.02
C ALA A 192 1.14 -12.74 -27.12
N LEU A 193 0.69 -12.91 -28.37
CA LEU A 193 1.04 -12.01 -29.48
C LEU A 193 0.64 -10.56 -29.21
N ASP A 194 -0.55 -10.33 -28.65
CA ASP A 194 -1.01 -9.00 -28.30
C ASP A 194 -0.12 -8.37 -27.23
N ALA A 195 0.23 -9.12 -26.19
CA ALA A 195 1.11 -8.64 -25.12
C ALA A 195 2.52 -8.32 -25.65
N TYR A 196 3.10 -9.16 -26.51
CA TYR A 196 4.39 -8.88 -27.16
C TYR A 196 4.30 -7.66 -28.10
N SER A 197 3.22 -7.52 -28.84
CA SER A 197 3.00 -6.35 -29.69
C SER A 197 2.92 -5.06 -28.87
N GLN A 198 2.25 -5.07 -27.72
CA GLN A 198 2.26 -3.91 -26.82
C GLN A 198 3.67 -3.50 -26.40
N ILE A 199 4.58 -4.46 -26.16
CA ILE A 199 5.96 -4.16 -25.80
C ILE A 199 6.68 -3.51 -26.99
N THR A 200 6.58 -4.14 -28.19
CA THR A 200 7.32 -3.66 -29.38
C THR A 200 6.84 -2.30 -29.86
N ASP A 201 5.55 -2.02 -29.73
CA ASP A 201 4.92 -0.81 -30.27
C ASP A 201 4.97 0.37 -29.29
N LYS A 202 4.71 0.10 -28.01
CA LYS A 202 4.64 1.16 -26.99
C LYS A 202 5.98 1.38 -26.25
N PHE A 203 6.85 0.37 -26.23
CA PHE A 203 8.12 0.38 -25.48
C PHE A 203 9.30 -0.13 -26.32
N PRO A 204 9.50 0.37 -27.55
CA PRO A 204 10.51 -0.15 -28.48
C PRO A 204 11.94 -0.05 -27.97
N GLU A 205 12.20 0.89 -27.06
CA GLU A 205 13.53 1.12 -26.45
C GLU A 205 13.78 0.33 -25.18
N SER A 206 12.79 -0.44 -24.69
CA SER A 206 12.97 -1.26 -23.49
C SER A 206 13.82 -2.50 -23.78
N ALA A 207 14.48 -3.02 -22.75
CA ALA A 207 15.26 -4.27 -22.86
C ALA A 207 14.37 -5.44 -23.27
N GLU A 208 13.11 -5.42 -22.88
CA GLU A 208 12.09 -6.43 -23.19
C GLU A 208 11.65 -6.43 -24.65
N SER A 209 11.88 -5.35 -25.41
CA SER A 209 11.51 -5.26 -26.81
C SER A 209 12.25 -6.29 -27.69
N ILE A 210 13.50 -6.59 -27.38
CA ILE A 210 14.30 -7.58 -28.13
C ILE A 210 13.73 -9.00 -27.98
N PRO A 211 13.57 -9.55 -26.75
CA PRO A 211 12.94 -10.85 -26.58
C PRO A 211 11.48 -10.88 -27.07
N ALA A 212 10.72 -9.80 -26.90
CA ALA A 212 9.35 -9.73 -27.39
C ALA A 212 9.26 -9.90 -28.92
N LYS A 213 10.12 -9.24 -29.71
CA LYS A 213 10.20 -9.43 -31.16
C LYS A 213 10.52 -10.88 -31.54
N LYS A 214 11.44 -11.51 -30.83
CA LYS A 214 11.83 -12.91 -31.07
C LYS A 214 10.66 -13.86 -30.80
N TYR A 215 10.03 -13.77 -29.65
CA TYR A 215 8.90 -14.65 -29.28
C TYR A 215 7.67 -14.42 -30.17
N LYS A 216 7.37 -13.16 -30.50
CA LYS A 216 6.32 -12.82 -31.45
C LYS A 216 6.52 -13.55 -32.79
N ALA A 217 7.71 -13.47 -33.38
CA ALA A 217 8.01 -14.13 -34.65
C ALA A 217 7.90 -15.66 -34.55
N LEU A 218 8.27 -16.26 -33.42
CA LEU A 218 8.13 -17.71 -33.21
C LEU A 218 6.66 -18.14 -33.17
N ILE A 219 5.80 -17.39 -32.50
CA ILE A 219 4.36 -17.72 -32.43
C ILE A 219 3.72 -17.52 -33.81
N GLU A 220 4.03 -16.41 -34.51
CA GLU A 220 3.51 -16.13 -35.86
C GLU A 220 3.86 -17.25 -36.84
N SER A 221 5.07 -17.79 -36.77
CA SER A 221 5.46 -18.93 -37.62
C SER A 221 4.69 -20.20 -37.27
N SER A 222 4.42 -20.47 -35.99
CA SER A 222 3.70 -21.67 -35.56
C SER A 222 2.17 -21.64 -35.86
N ILE A 223 1.61 -20.46 -36.08
CA ILE A 223 0.18 -20.30 -36.45
C ILE A 223 0.00 -20.41 -37.98
N SER A 224 1.09 -20.18 -38.74
CA SER A 224 1.06 -20.20 -40.23
C SER A 224 1.26 -21.59 -40.83
N GLU A 225 1.59 -22.58 -40.02
CA GLU A 225 1.67 -23.98 -40.35
C GLU A 225 0.35 -24.74 -40.02
#